data_7db5c049116d423bd2d873778308e27a
#
_entry.id   7db5c049116d423bd2d873778308e27a
#
_cell.length_a   1.000
_cell.length_b   1.000
_cell.length_c   1.000
_cell.angle_alpha   90.00
_cell.angle_beta   90.00
_cell.angle_gamma   90.00
#
_symmetry.space_group_name_H-M   'P 1'
#
loop_
_entity.id
_entity.type
_entity.pdbx_description
1 polymer ?
#
loop_
_entity_poly.entity_id
_entity_poly.type
_entity_poly.pdbx_seq_one_letter_code
_entity_poly.pdbx_strand_id
1 'polypeptide(L)'
;MPRTKTEPLNKFYNEDSELLEIGIDEAGRGPLFGRVYTGAVVLPKDVDFEFDKMKDSKKFNSVKKINEVAEYIKEKALAWSVTYNDEKVVDNINIRQSVLSSMHNSIKNVMTTDNEYLLLVDGNDFRPYMMFKDDEYLPVKHICIEGGDNKYC
;
A
#
# COMPACT_ATOMS: atom_id res chain seq x y z
N MET A 1 -28.78 -13.84 13.94
CA MET A 1 -28.39 -12.79 12.98
C MET A 1 -27.75 -13.44 11.77
N PRO A 2 -28.23 -13.16 10.57
CA PRO A 2 -27.55 -13.66 9.40
C PRO A 2 -26.15 -13.04 9.34
N ARG A 3 -25.13 -13.89 9.16
CA ARG A 3 -23.78 -13.41 8.87
C ARG A 3 -23.84 -12.60 7.57
N THR A 4 -23.56 -11.33 7.64
CA THR A 4 -23.32 -10.51 6.46
C THR A 4 -22.22 -11.19 5.64
N LYS A 5 -22.54 -11.65 4.44
CA LYS A 5 -21.53 -12.15 3.51
C LYS A 5 -20.55 -10.99 3.27
N THR A 6 -19.31 -11.21 3.64
CA THR A 6 -18.24 -10.25 3.31
C THR A 6 -18.12 -10.23 1.79
N GLU A 7 -18.36 -9.09 1.17
CA GLU A 7 -18.16 -8.95 -0.26
C GLU A 7 -16.68 -9.15 -0.59
N PRO A 8 -16.36 -9.81 -1.71
CA PRO A 8 -14.98 -9.95 -2.13
C PRO A 8 -14.37 -8.59 -2.44
N LEU A 9 -13.08 -8.41 -2.14
CA LEU A 9 -12.35 -7.19 -2.46
C LEU A 9 -12.24 -7.02 -3.97
N ASN A 10 -12.31 -5.77 -4.43
CA ASN A 10 -11.98 -5.45 -5.81
C ASN A 10 -10.48 -5.67 -6.05
N LYS A 11 -10.15 -6.25 -7.19
CA LYS A 11 -8.75 -6.53 -7.54
C LYS A 11 -7.97 -5.26 -7.78
N PHE A 12 -8.56 -4.33 -8.53
CA PHE A 12 -7.94 -3.07 -8.93
C PHE A 12 -8.96 -1.94 -8.92
N TYR A 13 -8.46 -0.72 -8.83
CA TYR A 13 -9.27 0.48 -9.01
C TYR A 13 -9.78 0.57 -10.47
N ASN A 14 -8.93 0.29 -11.43
CA ASN A 14 -9.28 0.21 -12.85
C ASN A 14 -8.49 -0.91 -13.54
N GLU A 15 -9.13 -2.05 -13.73
CA GLU A 15 -8.52 -3.22 -14.37
C GLU A 15 -8.16 -2.99 -15.84
N ASP A 16 -8.91 -2.10 -16.53
CA ASP A 16 -8.74 -1.83 -17.96
C ASP A 16 -7.65 -0.80 -18.25
N SER A 17 -7.15 -0.11 -17.23
CA SER A 17 -6.07 0.85 -17.37
C SER A 17 -4.71 0.17 -17.54
N GLU A 18 -3.87 0.71 -18.42
CA GLU A 18 -2.48 0.28 -18.56
C GLU A 18 -1.59 0.72 -17.40
N LEU A 19 -2.08 1.63 -16.54
CA LEU A 19 -1.35 2.06 -15.36
C LEU A 19 -1.21 0.90 -14.37
N LEU A 20 -0.01 0.72 -13.85
CA LEU A 20 0.21 -0.14 -12.70
C LEU A 20 -0.29 0.56 -11.44
N GLU A 21 -0.98 -0.19 -10.58
CA GLU A 21 -1.50 0.35 -9.33
C GLU A 21 -0.59 -0.03 -8.18
N ILE A 22 -0.15 0.96 -7.41
CA ILE A 22 0.61 0.76 -6.18
C ILE A 22 -0.33 0.94 -5.01
N GLY A 23 -0.57 -0.13 -4.27
CA GLY A 23 -1.30 -0.06 -3.00
C GLY A 23 -0.38 0.36 -1.87
N ILE A 24 -0.80 1.31 -1.06
CA ILE A 24 0.00 1.89 0.01
C ILE A 24 -0.82 1.98 1.30
N ASP A 25 -0.25 1.46 2.38
CA ASP A 25 -0.89 1.50 3.70
C ASP A 25 0.16 1.63 4.80
N GLU A 26 -0.26 2.04 5.99
CA GLU A 26 0.61 2.16 7.16
C GLU A 26 0.14 1.29 8.32
N ALA A 27 1.09 0.99 9.21
CA ALA A 27 0.84 0.31 10.48
C ALA A 27 1.68 0.91 11.59
N GLY A 28 1.18 0.86 12.82
CA GLY A 28 1.88 1.37 14.00
C GLY A 28 1.58 2.83 14.34
N ARG A 29 0.61 3.46 13.66
CA ARG A 29 0.24 4.86 13.93
C ARG A 29 -0.50 5.05 15.26
N GLY A 30 -1.19 4.01 15.74
CA GLY A 30 -1.96 4.06 16.98
C GLY A 30 -1.14 4.06 18.28
N PRO A 31 -0.05 3.28 18.41
CA PRO A 31 0.81 3.31 19.59
C PRO A 31 1.49 4.66 19.77
N LEU A 32 1.57 5.14 21.01
CA LEU A 32 2.24 6.40 21.34
C LEU A 32 3.76 6.34 21.14
N PHE A 33 4.32 5.15 21.16
CA PHE A 33 5.75 4.90 21.03
C PHE A 33 5.99 3.76 20.05
N GLY A 34 7.07 3.86 19.30
CA GLY A 34 7.51 2.80 18.39
C GLY A 34 7.64 3.26 16.95
N ARG A 35 7.86 2.27 16.10
CA ARG A 35 8.07 2.49 14.67
C ARG A 35 6.74 2.61 13.93
N VAL A 36 6.73 3.48 12.94
CA VAL A 36 5.65 3.52 11.95
C VAL A 36 6.15 2.81 10.70
N TYR A 37 5.43 1.78 10.28
CA TYR A 37 5.73 1.00 9.08
C TYR A 37 4.79 1.40 7.95
N THR A 38 5.32 1.46 6.75
CA THR A 38 4.49 1.61 5.53
C THR A 38 4.84 0.53 4.54
N GLY A 39 3.81 -0.01 3.91
CA GLY A 39 3.94 -0.99 2.85
C GLY A 39 3.50 -0.40 1.51
N ALA A 40 4.20 -0.76 0.46
CA ALA A 40 3.80 -0.48 -0.92
C ALA A 40 3.91 -1.77 -1.71
N VAL A 41 2.91 -2.05 -2.53
CA VAL A 41 2.87 -3.26 -3.35
C VAL A 41 2.29 -2.98 -4.73
N VAL A 42 2.88 -3.60 -5.74
CA VAL A 42 2.38 -3.61 -7.11
C VAL A 42 1.98 -5.04 -7.44
N LEU A 43 0.68 -5.28 -7.56
CA LEU A 43 0.16 -6.59 -7.93
C LEU A 43 0.05 -6.73 -9.46
N PRO A 44 0.28 -7.94 -10.01
CA PRO A 44 0.14 -8.16 -11.45
C PRO A 44 -1.33 -8.05 -11.86
N LYS A 45 -1.61 -7.36 -12.96
CA LYS A 45 -2.96 -7.27 -13.55
C LYS A 45 -3.33 -8.48 -14.39
N ASP A 46 -2.34 -9.22 -14.83
CA ASP A 46 -2.54 -10.45 -15.59
C ASP A 46 -2.48 -11.67 -14.66
N VAL A 47 -3.47 -12.46 -14.75
CA VAL A 47 -3.64 -13.88 -14.80
C VAL A 47 -3.57 -14.71 -13.52
N ASP A 48 -2.44 -14.93 -12.87
CA ASP A 48 -2.31 -16.09 -11.97
C ASP A 48 -2.22 -15.73 -10.48
N PHE A 49 -2.46 -14.47 -10.14
CA PHE A 49 -2.45 -14.05 -8.74
C PHE A 49 -3.77 -14.44 -8.04
N GLU A 50 -3.64 -15.14 -6.92
CA GLU A 50 -4.81 -15.60 -6.13
C GLU A 50 -5.38 -14.47 -5.27
N PHE A 51 -6.14 -13.58 -5.88
CA PHE A 51 -6.72 -12.40 -5.21
C PHE A 51 -7.70 -12.75 -4.08
N ASP A 52 -8.30 -13.92 -4.12
CA ASP A 52 -9.21 -14.40 -3.09
C ASP A 52 -8.54 -14.64 -1.73
N LYS A 53 -7.21 -14.73 -1.69
CA LYS A 53 -6.44 -14.78 -0.45
C LYS A 53 -6.31 -13.42 0.24
N MET A 54 -6.58 -12.34 -0.49
CA MET A 54 -6.43 -10.98 0.00
C MET A 54 -7.61 -10.57 0.86
N LYS A 55 -7.35 -10.05 2.05
CA LYS A 55 -8.33 -9.45 2.94
C LYS A 55 -7.65 -8.57 3.96
N ASP A 56 -8.43 -7.71 4.62
CA ASP A 56 -7.95 -6.92 5.74
C ASP A 56 -7.26 -7.81 6.77
N SER A 57 -6.07 -7.45 7.20
CA SER A 57 -5.27 -8.21 8.16
C SER A 57 -6.02 -8.52 9.46
N LYS A 58 -6.95 -7.65 9.86
CA LYS A 58 -7.80 -7.84 11.04
C LYS A 58 -8.81 -8.99 10.90
N LYS A 59 -9.08 -9.45 9.67
CA LYS A 59 -10.03 -10.52 9.37
C LYS A 59 -9.39 -11.91 9.33
N PHE A 60 -8.08 -12.01 9.47
CA PHE A 60 -7.38 -13.29 9.55
C PHE A 60 -7.55 -13.93 10.93
N ASN A 61 -7.74 -15.24 10.94
CA ASN A 61 -7.97 -15.99 12.17
C ASN A 61 -6.68 -16.37 12.90
N SER A 62 -5.53 -16.27 12.28
CA SER A 62 -4.25 -16.66 12.88
C SER A 62 -3.07 -15.91 12.26
N VAL A 63 -2.03 -15.71 13.08
CA VAL A 63 -0.75 -15.14 12.63
C VAL A 63 -0.11 -16.01 11.54
N LYS A 64 -0.27 -17.34 11.63
CA LYS A 64 0.25 -18.25 10.62
C LYS A 64 -0.34 -17.97 9.24
N LYS A 65 -1.65 -17.76 9.14
CA LYS A 65 -2.32 -17.43 7.86
C LYS A 65 -1.88 -16.07 7.32
N ILE A 66 -1.73 -15.08 8.17
CA ILE A 66 -1.20 -13.76 7.78
C ILE A 66 0.20 -13.92 7.18
N ASN A 67 1.07 -14.68 7.82
CA ASN A 67 2.43 -14.88 7.35
C ASN A 67 2.48 -15.65 6.02
N GLU A 68 1.63 -16.66 5.84
CA GLU A 68 1.51 -17.40 4.57
C GLU A 68 1.10 -16.48 3.42
N VAL A 69 0.12 -15.60 3.65
CA VAL A 69 -0.32 -14.62 2.64
C VAL A 69 0.76 -13.57 2.39
N ALA A 70 1.44 -13.09 3.40
CA ALA A 70 2.55 -12.15 3.25
C ALA A 70 3.69 -12.73 2.40
N GLU A 71 4.08 -13.97 2.64
CA GLU A 71 5.10 -14.65 1.82
C GLU A 71 4.62 -14.87 0.38
N TYR A 72 3.36 -15.21 0.19
CA TYR A 72 2.76 -15.32 -1.14
C TYR A 72 2.81 -13.99 -1.90
N ILE A 73 2.46 -12.87 -1.26
CA ILE A 73 2.54 -11.54 -1.86
C ILE A 73 3.98 -11.22 -2.26
N LYS A 74 4.95 -11.44 -1.38
CA LYS A 74 6.37 -11.18 -1.65
C LYS A 74 6.89 -11.97 -2.85
N GLU A 75 6.42 -13.20 -3.01
CA GLU A 75 6.83 -14.07 -4.12
C GLU A 75 6.17 -13.65 -5.44
N LYS A 76 4.90 -13.27 -5.44
CA LYS A 76 4.08 -13.10 -6.65
C LYS A 76 3.89 -11.64 -7.08
N ALA A 77 4.07 -10.67 -6.19
CA ALA A 77 3.95 -9.26 -6.56
C ALA A 77 5.01 -8.85 -7.58
N LEU A 78 4.67 -7.91 -8.44
CA LEU A 78 5.62 -7.32 -9.38
C LEU A 78 6.73 -6.56 -8.63
N ALA A 79 6.35 -5.86 -7.57
CA ALA A 79 7.26 -5.19 -6.67
C ALA A 79 6.59 -5.01 -5.30
N TRP A 80 7.38 -4.97 -4.27
CA TRP A 80 6.91 -4.67 -2.92
C TRP A 80 8.00 -4.00 -2.10
N SER A 81 7.61 -3.20 -1.13
CA SER A 81 8.55 -2.59 -0.18
C SER A 81 7.87 -2.36 1.16
N VAL A 82 8.62 -2.55 2.22
CA VAL A 82 8.24 -2.15 3.56
C VAL A 82 9.31 -1.22 4.08
N THR A 83 8.90 -0.04 4.48
CA THR A 83 9.80 0.95 5.09
C THR A 83 9.29 1.33 6.47
N TYR A 84 10.16 1.93 7.27
CA TYR A 84 9.76 2.42 8.59
C TYR A 84 10.54 3.66 8.96
N ASN A 85 9.96 4.45 9.83
CA ASN A 85 10.67 5.49 10.58
C ASN A 85 10.71 5.07 12.05
N ASP A 86 11.87 5.25 12.68
CA ASP A 86 12.07 4.92 14.08
C ASP A 86 11.50 6.02 15.00
N GLU A 87 11.52 5.76 16.29
CA GLU A 87 10.98 6.66 17.31
C GLU A 87 11.60 8.06 17.25
N LYS A 88 12.88 8.16 16.94
CA LYS A 88 13.60 9.45 16.86
C LYS A 88 13.07 10.30 15.71
N VAL A 89 12.80 9.68 14.56
CA VAL A 89 12.22 10.39 13.41
C VAL A 89 10.79 10.83 13.72
N VAL A 90 10.01 9.96 14.34
CA VAL A 90 8.63 10.28 14.73
C VAL A 90 8.60 11.45 15.71
N ASP A 91 9.48 11.48 16.71
CA ASP A 91 9.57 12.55 17.69
C ASP A 91 10.02 13.90 17.07
N ASN A 92 10.91 13.85 16.08
CA ASN A 92 11.47 15.05 15.45
C ASN A 92 10.53 15.73 14.45
N ILE A 93 9.76 14.95 13.67
CA ILE A 93 8.95 15.46 12.56
C ILE A 93 7.44 15.24 12.74
N ASN A 94 6.99 14.74 13.88
CA ASN A 94 5.67 14.28 14.23
C ASN A 94 5.19 13.05 13.44
N ILE A 95 4.15 12.41 13.95
CA ILE A 95 3.62 11.14 13.39
C ILE A 95 3.10 11.27 11.96
N ARG A 96 2.40 12.37 11.66
CA ARG A 96 1.84 12.59 10.32
C ARG A 96 2.94 12.70 9.27
N GLN A 97 3.93 13.55 9.52
CA GLN A 97 5.06 13.72 8.61
C GLN A 97 5.90 12.46 8.47
N SER A 98 6.04 11.70 9.55
CA SER A 98 6.74 10.42 9.56
C SER A 98 6.02 9.39 8.66
N VAL A 99 4.70 9.28 8.74
CA VAL A 99 3.90 8.39 7.89
C VAL A 99 4.06 8.78 6.42
N LEU A 100 3.90 10.06 6.09
CA LEU A 100 4.03 10.54 4.71
C LEU A 100 5.42 10.31 4.14
N SER A 101 6.46 10.57 4.92
CA SER A 101 7.85 10.34 4.53
C SER A 101 8.11 8.85 4.26
N SER A 102 7.64 7.98 5.13
CA SER A 102 7.79 6.53 4.98
C SER A 102 7.02 6.00 3.77
N MET A 103 5.81 6.52 3.50
CA MET A 103 5.04 6.19 2.31
C MET A 103 5.82 6.56 1.04
N HIS A 104 6.40 7.76 0.98
CA HIS A 104 7.21 8.20 -0.16
C HIS A 104 8.44 7.30 -0.36
N ASN A 105 9.10 6.86 0.72
CA ASN A 105 10.22 5.94 0.62
C ASN A 105 9.79 4.57 0.08
N SER A 106 8.66 4.04 0.50
CA SER A 106 8.12 2.78 -0.01
C SER A 106 7.77 2.88 -1.50
N ILE A 107 7.16 3.99 -1.92
CA ILE A 107 6.83 4.26 -3.33
C ILE A 107 8.11 4.29 -4.15
N LYS A 108 9.12 5.03 -3.71
CA LYS A 108 10.41 5.12 -4.39
C LYS A 108 11.06 3.75 -4.62
N ASN A 109 10.92 2.84 -3.65
CA ASN A 109 11.51 1.51 -3.73
C ASN A 109 10.82 0.60 -4.76
N VAL A 110 9.54 0.81 -5.07
CA VAL A 110 8.78 -0.05 -5.99
C VAL A 110 8.62 0.54 -7.38
N MET A 111 8.75 1.87 -7.54
CA MET A 111 8.62 2.52 -8.85
C MET A 111 9.86 2.38 -9.71
N THR A 112 9.62 2.20 -11.01
CA THR A 112 10.66 2.29 -12.05
C THR A 112 10.28 3.39 -13.03
N THR A 113 11.26 3.90 -13.78
CA THR A 113 11.03 4.96 -14.78
C THR A 113 10.37 4.45 -16.06
N ASP A 114 10.30 3.14 -16.25
CA ASP A 114 9.79 2.49 -17.47
C ASP A 114 8.28 2.31 -17.47
N ASN A 115 7.62 2.50 -16.34
CA ASN A 115 6.19 2.28 -16.19
C ASN A 115 5.48 3.55 -15.72
N GLU A 116 4.19 3.62 -16.00
CA GLU A 116 3.29 4.61 -15.44
C GLU A 116 2.47 4.01 -14.30
N TYR A 117 2.26 4.79 -13.25
CA TYR A 117 1.66 4.30 -12.01
C TYR A 117 0.49 5.17 -11.56
N LEU A 118 -0.45 4.51 -10.88
CA LEU A 118 -1.48 5.14 -10.06
C LEU A 118 -1.27 4.71 -8.62
N LEU A 119 -1.19 5.66 -7.70
CA LEU A 119 -1.03 5.39 -6.28
C LEU A 119 -2.40 5.27 -5.62
N LEU A 120 -2.67 4.14 -4.98
CA LEU A 120 -3.86 3.93 -4.16
C LEU A 120 -3.44 3.97 -2.69
N VAL A 121 -3.80 5.03 -2.01
CA VAL A 121 -3.42 5.28 -0.62
C VAL A 121 -4.60 4.97 0.29
N ASP A 122 -4.43 4.05 1.23
CA ASP A 122 -5.44 3.81 2.24
C ASP A 122 -5.49 4.98 3.23
N GLY A 123 -6.66 5.59 3.35
CA GLY A 123 -6.89 6.76 4.18
C GLY A 123 -7.37 7.99 3.40
N ASN A 124 -7.20 9.16 3.99
CA ASN A 124 -7.64 10.44 3.42
C ASN A 124 -6.58 11.53 3.43
N ASP A 125 -5.35 11.20 3.78
CA ASP A 125 -4.25 12.15 3.93
C ASP A 125 -3.00 11.64 3.20
N PHE A 126 -2.61 12.36 2.17
CA PHE A 126 -1.42 12.03 1.39
C PHE A 126 -0.84 13.29 0.75
N ARG A 127 0.49 13.42 0.78
CA ARG A 127 1.21 14.46 0.07
C ARG A 127 1.67 13.91 -1.30
N PRO A 128 1.43 14.64 -2.42
CA PRO A 128 1.82 14.16 -3.74
C PRO A 128 3.29 13.72 -3.81
N TYR A 129 3.50 12.56 -4.43
CA TYR A 129 4.84 12.06 -4.71
C TYR A 129 5.29 12.60 -6.06
N MET A 130 6.45 13.29 -6.06
CA MET A 130 7.00 13.91 -7.26
C MET A 130 8.05 13.00 -7.89
N MET A 131 7.90 12.74 -9.18
CA MET A 131 8.87 12.00 -9.98
C MET A 131 9.63 12.97 -10.88
N PHE A 132 10.95 12.82 -10.93
CA PHE A 132 11.78 13.59 -11.86
C PHE A 132 11.88 12.83 -13.20
N LYS A 133 11.36 13.45 -14.26
CA LYS A 133 11.36 12.88 -15.61
C LYS A 133 11.42 13.99 -16.63
N ASP A 134 12.24 13.81 -17.67
CA ASP A 134 12.40 14.77 -18.76
C ASP A 134 12.77 16.20 -18.27
N ASP A 135 13.70 16.26 -17.30
CA ASP A 135 14.16 17.48 -16.63
C ASP A 135 13.09 18.25 -15.83
N GLU A 136 11.97 17.61 -15.52
CA GLU A 136 10.87 18.18 -14.74
C GLU A 136 10.48 17.30 -13.56
N TYR A 137 10.01 17.94 -12.48
CA TYR A 137 9.32 17.24 -11.38
C TYR A 137 7.82 17.20 -11.69
N LEU A 138 7.27 16.00 -11.81
CA LEU A 138 5.86 15.79 -12.09
C LEU A 138 5.21 14.98 -10.97
N PRO A 139 3.99 15.35 -10.55
CA PRO A 139 3.27 14.54 -9.57
C PRO A 139 2.82 13.22 -10.18
N VAL A 140 2.99 12.14 -9.43
CA VAL A 140 2.40 10.84 -9.76
C VAL A 140 0.93 10.87 -9.33
N LYS A 141 0.03 10.43 -10.20
CA LYS A 141 -1.41 10.39 -9.88
C LYS A 141 -1.65 9.54 -8.63
N HIS A 142 -2.47 10.04 -7.72
CA HIS A 142 -2.85 9.31 -6.53
C HIS A 142 -4.34 9.47 -6.23
N ILE A 143 -4.89 8.48 -5.54
CA ILE A 143 -6.25 8.48 -5.01
C ILE A 143 -6.17 8.00 -3.58
N CYS A 144 -6.73 8.79 -2.65
CA CYS A 144 -6.93 8.38 -1.27
C CYS A 144 -8.27 7.67 -1.15
N ILE A 145 -8.27 6.50 -0.53
CA ILE A 145 -9.46 5.66 -0.38
C ILE A 145 -9.66 5.34 1.09
N GLU A 146 -10.70 5.89 1.70
CA GLU A 146 -11.08 5.54 3.07
C GLU A 146 -11.53 4.08 3.14
N GLY A 147 -10.95 3.33 4.08
CA GLY A 147 -11.21 1.90 4.20
C GLY A 147 -10.79 1.09 2.99
N GLY A 148 -9.69 1.47 2.34
CA GLY A 148 -9.18 0.83 1.13
C GLY A 148 -8.87 -0.65 1.31
N ASP A 149 -8.39 -1.05 2.48
CA ASP A 149 -8.11 -2.43 2.87
C ASP A 149 -9.38 -3.32 2.92
N ASN A 150 -10.57 -2.71 2.98
CA ASN A 150 -11.86 -3.39 2.89
C ASN A 150 -12.51 -3.33 1.50
N LYS A 151 -11.93 -2.59 0.56
CA LYS A 151 -12.47 -2.37 -0.80
C LYS A 151 -11.61 -2.99 -1.88
N TYR A 152 -10.29 -2.97 -1.70
CA TYR A 152 -9.30 -3.40 -2.70
C TYR A 152 -8.31 -4.41 -2.12
N CYS A 153 -7.76 -5.26 -2.98
CA CYS A 153 -6.66 -6.17 -2.64
C CYS A 153 -5.30 -5.40 -2.47
#